data_40b6db19c9499ee31b1694edc4d7a11d
#
_entry.id   40b6db19c9499ee31b1694edc4d7a11d
#
_cell.length_a   1.000
_cell.length_b   1.000
_cell.length_c   1.000
_cell.angle_alpha   90.00
_cell.angle_beta   90.00
_cell.angle_gamma   90.00
#
_symmetry.space_group_name_H-M   'P 1'
#
loop_
_entity.id
_entity.type
_entity.pdbx_description
1 polymer ?
#
loop_
_entity_poly.entity_id
_entity_poly.type
_entity_poly.pdbx_seq_one_letter_code
_entity_poly.pdbx_strand_id
1 'polypeptide(L)'
;MTQAVELRDSVDAGRLLAEAARIVRNQPYCWLATSSEAGGVRVRPMGKISFNTDAWTIHFITDGRSRKASDLRRTNNVSIVCGREADDAYIALIGTARLRENPSEVRERWKSAYNTYFPTELDKENAIFIEIGIDSIELWIRGFTPEPFGMHTTRLQRDAGGWRVTS
;
A
#
# COMPACT_ATOMS: atom_id res chain seq x y z
N MET A 1 -3.39 27.76 23.19
CA MET A 1 -4.14 26.51 23.03
C MET A 1 -3.82 25.79 21.72
N THR A 2 -3.60 26.46 20.60
CA THR A 2 -3.35 25.87 19.27
C THR A 2 -2.06 25.02 19.21
N GLN A 3 -0.94 25.49 19.77
CA GLN A 3 0.35 24.79 19.70
C GLN A 3 0.39 23.46 20.47
N ALA A 4 -0.33 23.35 21.57
CA ALA A 4 -0.38 22.13 22.38
C ALA A 4 -1.26 21.04 21.74
N VAL A 5 -2.27 21.43 20.96
CA VAL A 5 -3.12 20.52 20.17
C VAL A 5 -2.34 20.00 18.97
N GLU A 6 -1.66 20.86 18.21
CA GLU A 6 -0.81 20.47 17.08
C GLU A 6 0.33 19.52 17.47
N LEU A 7 0.95 19.73 18.66
CA LEU A 7 2.00 18.85 19.19
C LEU A 7 1.45 17.47 19.59
N ARG A 8 0.25 17.38 20.14
CA ARG A 8 -0.40 16.11 20.49
C ARG A 8 -0.76 15.34 19.23
N ASP A 9 -1.36 15.98 18.25
CA ASP A 9 -1.75 15.36 16.97
C ASP A 9 -0.51 14.84 16.21
N SER A 10 0.62 15.55 16.25
CA SER A 10 1.85 15.10 15.59
C SER A 10 2.52 13.91 16.29
N VAL A 11 2.47 13.85 17.61
CA VAL A 11 2.99 12.70 18.39
C VAL A 11 2.12 11.46 18.15
N ASP A 12 0.80 11.62 18.10
CA ASP A 12 -0.12 10.53 17.83
C ASP A 12 0.01 10.02 16.39
N ALA A 13 0.19 10.91 15.41
CA ALA A 13 0.44 10.53 14.02
C ALA A 13 1.72 9.71 13.86
N GLY A 14 2.82 10.11 14.49
CA GLY A 14 4.09 9.38 14.44
C GLY A 14 3.99 7.97 15.03
N ARG A 15 3.28 7.82 16.15
CA ARG A 15 3.03 6.52 16.79
C ARG A 15 2.18 5.62 15.91
N LEU A 16 1.12 6.14 15.32
CA LEU A 16 0.23 5.40 14.42
C LEU A 16 0.94 4.99 13.13
N LEU A 17 1.77 5.86 12.56
CA LEU A 17 2.60 5.55 11.40
C LEU A 17 3.60 4.43 11.68
N ALA A 18 4.27 4.48 12.83
CA ALA A 18 5.20 3.43 13.22
C ALA A 18 4.52 2.06 13.33
N GLU A 19 3.32 2.03 13.90
CA GLU A 19 2.54 0.79 14.02
C GLU A 19 2.01 0.31 12.66
N ALA A 20 1.49 1.21 11.83
CA ALA A 20 1.10 0.87 10.46
C ALA A 20 2.28 0.31 9.65
N ALA A 21 3.45 0.93 9.75
CA ALA A 21 4.66 0.44 9.09
C ALA A 21 5.07 -0.96 9.58
N ARG A 22 4.94 -1.22 10.88
CA ARG A 22 5.19 -2.54 11.48
C ARG A 22 4.25 -3.60 10.89
N ILE A 23 2.96 -3.29 10.77
CA ILE A 23 1.97 -4.19 10.18
C ILE A 23 2.35 -4.50 8.73
N VAL A 24 2.60 -3.48 7.90
CA VAL A 24 2.97 -3.65 6.49
C VAL A 24 4.24 -4.50 6.34
N ARG A 25 5.29 -4.22 7.13
CA ARG A 25 6.56 -4.96 7.04
C ARG A 25 6.40 -6.44 7.33
N ASN A 26 5.55 -6.78 8.31
CA ASN A 26 5.37 -8.14 8.79
C ASN A 26 4.39 -8.97 7.94
N GLN A 27 3.76 -8.38 6.94
CA GLN A 27 2.87 -9.11 6.03
C GLN A 27 3.59 -9.45 4.72
N PRO A 28 3.79 -10.73 4.40
CA PRO A 28 4.37 -11.12 3.11
C PRO A 28 3.44 -10.84 1.93
N TYR A 29 2.12 -10.85 2.19
CA TYR A 29 1.07 -10.61 1.20
C TYR A 29 0.15 -9.50 1.68
N CYS A 30 -0.31 -8.69 0.73
CA CYS A 30 -1.33 -7.68 0.92
C CYS A 30 -2.47 -7.90 -0.08
N TRP A 31 -3.64 -7.39 0.22
CA TRP A 31 -4.77 -7.40 -0.72
C TRP A 31 -4.79 -6.10 -1.51
N LEU A 32 -4.58 -6.18 -2.82
CA LEU A 32 -4.65 -5.03 -3.72
C LEU A 32 -6.04 -4.93 -4.33
N ALA A 33 -6.69 -3.78 -4.16
CA ALA A 33 -7.96 -3.44 -4.78
C ALA A 33 -7.75 -2.46 -5.94
N THR A 34 -8.34 -2.77 -7.09
CA THR A 34 -8.35 -1.92 -8.29
C THR A 34 -9.76 -1.76 -8.82
N SER A 35 -10.06 -0.61 -9.46
CA SER A 35 -11.35 -0.39 -10.11
C SER A 35 -11.40 -1.15 -11.44
N SER A 36 -12.47 -1.92 -11.64
CA SER A 36 -12.71 -2.65 -12.87
C SER A 36 -13.39 -1.77 -13.92
N GLU A 37 -13.20 -2.08 -15.21
CA GLU A 37 -13.87 -1.41 -16.31
C GLU A 37 -15.40 -1.54 -16.24
N ALA A 38 -15.90 -2.66 -15.72
CA ALA A 38 -17.33 -2.90 -15.52
C ALA A 38 -17.96 -2.17 -14.32
N GLY A 39 -17.20 -1.29 -13.64
CA GLY A 39 -17.70 -0.47 -12.53
C GLY A 39 -17.62 -1.11 -11.15
N GLY A 40 -17.06 -2.32 -11.03
CA GLY A 40 -16.84 -2.99 -9.74
C GLY A 40 -15.41 -2.83 -9.23
N VAL A 41 -15.13 -3.38 -8.06
CA VAL A 41 -13.79 -3.47 -7.47
C VAL A 41 -13.28 -4.90 -7.58
N ARG A 42 -12.04 -5.07 -8.05
CA ARG A 42 -11.34 -6.35 -8.06
C ARG A 42 -10.28 -6.38 -6.98
N VAL A 43 -10.30 -7.42 -6.16
CA VAL A 43 -9.35 -7.61 -5.06
C VAL A 43 -8.56 -8.90 -5.29
N ARG A 44 -7.25 -8.86 -5.05
CA ARG A 44 -6.37 -10.04 -5.16
C ARG A 44 -5.21 -9.95 -4.18
N PRO A 45 -4.68 -11.10 -3.71
CA PRO A 45 -3.45 -11.11 -2.94
C PRO A 45 -2.25 -10.74 -3.82
N MET A 46 -1.34 -9.96 -3.27
CA MET A 46 -0.08 -9.57 -3.92
C MET A 46 1.07 -9.72 -2.93
N GLY A 47 2.12 -10.46 -3.34
CA GLY A 47 3.39 -10.45 -2.62
C GLY A 47 4.11 -9.12 -2.85
N LYS A 48 4.33 -8.35 -1.79
CA LYS A 48 5.11 -7.12 -1.92
C LYS A 48 6.58 -7.44 -2.10
N ILE A 49 7.25 -6.71 -2.96
CA ILE A 49 8.69 -6.86 -3.20
C ILE A 49 9.53 -5.89 -2.37
N SER A 50 8.97 -4.73 -2.02
CA SER A 50 9.58 -3.77 -1.10
C SER A 50 8.56 -2.81 -0.53
N PHE A 51 8.91 -2.23 0.63
CA PHE A 51 8.20 -1.13 1.26
C PHE A 51 9.21 -0.11 1.76
N ASN A 52 9.17 1.10 1.20
CA ASN A 52 9.94 2.24 1.66
C ASN A 52 9.09 3.03 2.65
N THR A 53 9.46 3.01 3.93
CA THR A 53 8.72 3.68 5.01
C THR A 53 8.88 5.19 5.01
N ASP A 54 10.01 5.72 4.55
CA ASP A 54 10.24 7.16 4.54
C ASP A 54 9.38 7.83 3.45
N ALA A 55 9.33 7.21 2.27
CA ALA A 55 8.51 7.68 1.17
C ALA A 55 7.06 7.18 1.24
N TRP A 56 6.74 6.20 2.08
CA TRP A 56 5.45 5.48 2.08
C TRP A 56 5.10 4.94 0.69
N THR A 57 6.04 4.20 0.12
CA THR A 57 5.91 3.62 -1.22
C THR A 57 6.04 2.11 -1.17
N ILE A 58 5.09 1.41 -1.76
CA ILE A 58 5.07 -0.05 -1.86
C ILE A 58 5.29 -0.46 -3.32
N HIS A 59 6.11 -1.49 -3.53
CA HIS A 59 6.40 -2.02 -4.85
C HIS A 59 5.91 -3.46 -4.99
N PHE A 60 5.34 -3.75 -6.15
CA PHE A 60 4.97 -5.07 -6.61
C PHE A 60 5.55 -5.33 -7.99
N ILE A 61 5.66 -6.61 -8.37
CA ILE A 61 5.95 -7.03 -9.74
C ILE A 61 4.75 -7.83 -10.28
N THR A 62 4.43 -7.67 -11.55
CA THR A 62 3.33 -8.38 -12.19
C THR A 62 3.55 -8.52 -13.69
N ASP A 63 2.76 -9.38 -14.32
CA ASP A 63 2.66 -9.44 -15.78
C ASP A 63 1.87 -8.23 -16.30
N GLY A 64 2.46 -7.48 -17.22
CA GLY A 64 1.86 -6.31 -17.84
C GLY A 64 0.62 -6.61 -18.68
N ARG A 65 0.40 -7.88 -19.05
CA ARG A 65 -0.81 -8.37 -19.75
C ARG A 65 -1.96 -8.69 -18.80
N SER A 66 -1.72 -8.63 -17.49
CA SER A 66 -2.72 -8.98 -16.47
C SER A 66 -3.86 -7.97 -16.41
N ARG A 67 -5.03 -8.45 -15.95
CA ARG A 67 -6.21 -7.58 -15.74
C ARG A 67 -5.92 -6.42 -14.77
N LYS A 68 -5.10 -6.64 -13.73
CA LYS A 68 -4.72 -5.57 -12.80
C LYS A 68 -3.89 -4.49 -13.47
N ALA A 69 -2.99 -4.85 -14.39
CA ALA A 69 -2.22 -3.87 -15.17
C ALA A 69 -3.14 -3.06 -16.09
N SER A 70 -4.11 -3.70 -16.74
CA SER A 70 -5.14 -3.02 -17.53
C SER A 70 -5.98 -2.07 -16.69
N ASP A 71 -6.46 -2.52 -15.51
CA ASP A 71 -7.21 -1.68 -14.60
C ASP A 71 -6.40 -0.43 -14.20
N LEU A 72 -5.11 -0.60 -13.87
CA LEU A 72 -4.22 0.48 -13.41
C LEU A 72 -3.83 1.47 -14.51
N ARG A 73 -3.75 1.03 -15.78
CA ARG A 73 -3.56 1.96 -16.91
C ARG A 73 -4.77 2.87 -17.10
N ARG A 74 -5.96 2.39 -16.79
CA ARG A 74 -7.22 3.13 -16.89
C ARG A 74 -7.47 4.02 -15.68
N THR A 75 -7.24 3.51 -14.48
CA THR A 75 -7.49 4.21 -13.21
C THR A 75 -6.42 3.82 -12.21
N ASN A 76 -5.58 4.77 -11.85
CA ASN A 76 -4.41 4.52 -11.00
C ASN A 76 -4.67 4.63 -9.49
N ASN A 77 -5.89 4.96 -9.07
CA ASN A 77 -6.28 4.94 -7.66
C ASN A 77 -6.41 3.49 -7.17
N VAL A 78 -5.81 3.21 -6.04
CA VAL A 78 -5.77 1.87 -5.45
C VAL A 78 -5.94 1.90 -3.95
N SER A 79 -6.38 0.77 -3.41
CA SER A 79 -6.29 0.49 -1.98
C SER A 79 -5.53 -0.81 -1.75
N ILE A 80 -4.72 -0.82 -0.70
CA ILE A 80 -4.00 -2.01 -0.23
C ILE A 80 -4.49 -2.30 1.19
N VAL A 81 -4.95 -3.52 1.44
CA VAL A 81 -5.38 -3.95 2.77
C VAL A 81 -4.36 -4.91 3.34
N CYS A 82 -3.92 -4.63 4.56
CA CYS A 82 -3.07 -5.51 5.35
C CYS A 82 -3.71 -5.73 6.71
N GLY A 83 -3.49 -6.89 7.32
CA GLY A 83 -4.05 -7.17 8.63
C GLY A 83 -3.36 -8.32 9.33
N ARG A 84 -3.40 -8.29 10.67
CA ARG A 84 -2.98 -9.37 11.55
C ARG A 84 -4.13 -9.69 12.51
N GLU A 85 -4.81 -10.78 12.24
CA GLU A 85 -5.95 -11.23 13.05
C GLU A 85 -5.54 -11.47 14.52
N ALA A 86 -4.35 -12.06 14.74
CA ALA A 86 -3.86 -12.33 16.08
C ALA A 86 -3.68 -11.08 16.96
N ASP A 87 -3.53 -9.90 16.37
CA ASP A 87 -3.34 -8.62 17.07
C ASP A 87 -4.57 -7.72 16.96
N ASP A 88 -5.66 -8.16 16.34
CA ASP A 88 -6.78 -7.29 15.95
C ASP A 88 -6.27 -5.98 15.31
N ALA A 89 -5.42 -6.11 14.33
CA ALA A 89 -4.76 -4.98 13.68
C ALA A 89 -5.01 -5.02 12.17
N TYR A 90 -5.76 -4.05 11.68
CA TYR A 90 -6.14 -3.93 10.27
C TYR A 90 -5.86 -2.52 9.78
N ILE A 91 -5.34 -2.42 8.56
CA ILE A 91 -5.07 -1.14 7.90
C ILE A 91 -5.49 -1.19 6.43
N ALA A 92 -5.99 -0.07 5.95
CA ALA A 92 -6.19 0.19 4.53
C ALA A 92 -5.27 1.34 4.11
N LEU A 93 -4.42 1.09 3.14
CA LEU A 93 -3.51 2.06 2.55
C LEU A 93 -4.12 2.53 1.23
N ILE A 94 -4.41 3.81 1.11
CA ILE A 94 -5.00 4.42 -0.07
C ILE A 94 -3.93 5.24 -0.79
N GLY A 95 -3.83 5.09 -2.09
CA GLY A 95 -2.80 5.79 -2.83
C GLY A 95 -2.93 5.68 -4.34
N THR A 96 -1.86 6.07 -5.01
CA THR A 96 -1.79 6.18 -6.46
C THR A 96 -0.71 5.25 -7.02
N ALA A 97 -1.07 4.42 -7.99
CA ALA A 97 -0.16 3.50 -8.65
C ALA A 97 0.52 4.15 -9.85
N ARG A 98 1.79 3.81 -10.05
CA ARG A 98 2.56 4.06 -11.28
C ARG A 98 3.05 2.74 -11.82
N LEU A 99 2.81 2.49 -13.10
CA LEU A 99 3.38 1.36 -13.81
C LEU A 99 4.75 1.74 -14.36
N ARG A 100 5.76 0.91 -14.06
CA ARG A 100 7.10 1.00 -14.60
C ARG A 100 7.23 -0.08 -15.66
N GLU A 101 7.00 0.30 -16.92
CA GLU A 101 6.86 -0.62 -18.05
C GLU A 101 8.06 -0.57 -19.00
N ASN A 102 9.06 0.29 -18.73
CA ASN A 102 10.27 0.34 -19.55
C ASN A 102 11.10 -0.94 -19.38
N PRO A 103 11.31 -1.73 -20.45
CA PRO A 103 12.04 -2.99 -20.35
C PRO A 103 13.48 -2.87 -19.82
N SER A 104 14.16 -1.75 -20.07
CA SER A 104 15.52 -1.51 -19.54
C SER A 104 15.46 -1.32 -18.03
N GLU A 105 14.53 -0.51 -17.52
CA GLU A 105 14.32 -0.30 -16.09
C GLU A 105 13.95 -1.60 -15.37
N VAL A 106 13.10 -2.41 -15.99
CA VAL A 106 12.71 -3.72 -15.44
C VAL A 106 13.93 -4.64 -15.35
N ARG A 107 14.76 -4.73 -16.39
CA ARG A 107 15.97 -5.55 -16.37
C ARG A 107 16.99 -5.09 -15.32
N GLU A 108 17.20 -3.79 -15.18
CA GLU A 108 18.12 -3.23 -14.18
C GLU A 108 17.71 -3.54 -12.74
N ARG A 109 16.41 -3.59 -12.49
CA ARG A 109 15.83 -3.88 -11.17
C ARG A 109 15.55 -5.37 -10.94
N TRP A 110 15.86 -6.23 -11.91
CA TRP A 110 15.56 -7.66 -11.82
C TRP A 110 16.32 -8.34 -10.68
N LYS A 111 15.63 -9.17 -9.94
CA LYS A 111 16.22 -10.03 -8.90
C LYS A 111 15.93 -11.49 -9.22
N SER A 112 16.87 -12.37 -8.93
CA SER A 112 16.74 -13.82 -9.16
C SER A 112 15.50 -14.43 -8.50
N ALA A 113 15.08 -13.89 -7.36
CA ALA A 113 13.86 -14.31 -6.67
C ALA A 113 12.59 -14.15 -7.53
N TYR A 114 12.58 -13.25 -8.51
CA TYR A 114 11.42 -13.06 -9.40
C TYR A 114 11.27 -14.20 -10.42
N ASN A 115 12.32 -14.97 -10.69
CA ASN A 115 12.27 -16.10 -11.62
C ASN A 115 11.23 -17.15 -11.23
N THR A 116 10.88 -17.25 -9.95
CA THR A 116 9.82 -18.14 -9.47
C THR A 116 8.45 -17.78 -10.04
N TYR A 117 8.21 -16.49 -10.28
CA TYR A 117 6.94 -15.98 -10.81
C TYR A 117 6.98 -15.74 -12.32
N PHE A 118 8.18 -15.63 -12.89
CA PHE A 118 8.43 -15.36 -14.31
C PHE A 118 9.46 -16.37 -14.83
N PRO A 119 9.07 -17.66 -15.02
CA PRO A 119 10.00 -18.74 -15.32
C PRO A 119 10.54 -18.73 -16.76
N THR A 120 9.83 -18.11 -17.70
CA THR A 120 10.24 -18.05 -19.11
C THR A 120 10.75 -16.66 -19.50
N GLU A 121 11.52 -16.57 -20.58
CA GLU A 121 11.96 -15.27 -21.12
C GLU A 121 10.77 -14.41 -21.54
N LEU A 122 9.74 -15.00 -22.13
CA LEU A 122 8.51 -14.30 -22.49
C LEU A 122 7.80 -13.72 -21.26
N ASP A 123 7.79 -14.42 -20.12
CA ASP A 123 7.22 -13.91 -18.89
C ASP A 123 8.02 -12.71 -18.39
N LYS A 124 9.36 -12.80 -18.41
CA LYS A 124 10.26 -11.71 -18.00
C LYS A 124 10.12 -10.47 -18.89
N GLU A 125 9.96 -10.66 -20.20
CA GLU A 125 9.73 -9.56 -21.16
C GLU A 125 8.42 -8.82 -20.89
N ASN A 126 7.41 -9.51 -20.36
CA ASN A 126 6.11 -8.92 -20.02
C ASN A 126 6.02 -8.47 -18.56
N ALA A 127 7.05 -8.67 -17.76
CA ALA A 127 7.07 -8.22 -16.37
C ALA A 127 7.14 -6.70 -16.28
N ILE A 128 6.36 -6.15 -15.36
CA ILE A 128 6.35 -4.71 -15.04
C ILE A 128 6.38 -4.51 -13.53
N PHE A 129 6.87 -3.37 -13.06
CA PHE A 129 6.72 -2.98 -11.67
C PHE A 129 5.51 -2.08 -11.47
N ILE A 130 4.84 -2.28 -10.33
CA ILE A 130 3.81 -1.38 -9.82
C ILE A 130 4.43 -0.66 -8.61
N GLU A 131 4.54 0.64 -8.68
CA GLU A 131 4.97 1.52 -7.60
C GLU A 131 3.75 2.27 -7.08
N ILE A 132 3.44 2.14 -5.78
CA ILE A 132 2.27 2.75 -5.17
C ILE A 132 2.73 3.72 -4.09
N GLY A 133 2.53 5.01 -4.32
CA GLY A 133 2.66 6.05 -3.31
C GLY A 133 1.40 6.10 -2.45
N ILE A 134 1.58 6.07 -1.12
CA ILE A 134 0.48 6.09 -0.16
C ILE A 134 0.21 7.52 0.27
N ASP A 135 -1.06 7.94 0.15
CA ASP A 135 -1.53 9.28 0.45
C ASP A 135 -2.39 9.31 1.73
N SER A 136 -3.03 8.19 2.06
CA SER A 136 -3.91 8.08 3.23
C SER A 136 -3.86 6.67 3.81
N ILE A 137 -4.02 6.56 5.13
CA ILE A 137 -4.05 5.30 5.85
C ILE A 137 -5.27 5.30 6.77
N GLU A 138 -6.09 4.28 6.68
CA GLU A 138 -7.16 4.02 7.63
C GLU A 138 -6.75 2.88 8.56
N LEU A 139 -7.01 3.03 9.86
CA LEU A 139 -6.48 2.15 10.89
C LEU A 139 -7.60 1.68 11.85
N TRP A 140 -7.54 0.39 12.14
CA TRP A 140 -8.30 -0.28 13.21
C TRP A 140 -7.30 -1.17 13.94
N ILE A 141 -6.71 -0.68 15.02
CA ILE A 141 -5.64 -1.37 15.74
C ILE A 141 -5.98 -1.36 17.22
N ARG A 142 -6.22 -2.55 17.79
CA ARG A 142 -6.55 -2.68 19.21
C ARG A 142 -5.46 -2.10 20.09
N GLY A 143 -5.87 -1.24 21.03
CA GLY A 143 -4.95 -0.53 21.92
C GLY A 143 -4.25 0.70 21.34
N PHE A 144 -4.47 1.01 20.05
CA PHE A 144 -3.93 2.20 19.37
C PHE A 144 -5.01 3.12 18.81
N THR A 145 -6.12 2.54 18.31
CA THR A 145 -7.26 3.30 17.80
C THR A 145 -8.40 3.32 18.82
N PRO A 146 -9.36 4.27 18.71
CA PRO A 146 -10.41 4.43 19.72
C PRO A 146 -11.29 3.18 19.92
N GLU A 147 -11.75 3.00 21.13
CA GLU A 147 -12.73 1.98 21.50
C GLU A 147 -14.19 2.54 21.38
N PRO A 148 -15.22 1.71 21.13
CA PRO A 148 -15.13 0.25 20.90
C PRO A 148 -14.44 -0.09 19.58
N PHE A 149 -13.57 -1.12 19.63
CA PHE A 149 -12.79 -1.54 18.48
C PHE A 149 -13.65 -1.76 17.22
N GLY A 150 -13.23 -1.19 16.12
CA GLY A 150 -13.92 -1.29 14.82
C GLY A 150 -15.09 -0.35 14.62
N MET A 151 -15.53 0.39 15.65
CA MET A 151 -16.66 1.34 15.53
C MET A 151 -16.24 2.67 14.88
N HIS A 152 -14.99 3.07 15.07
CA HIS A 152 -14.46 4.33 14.56
C HIS A 152 -13.22 4.08 13.72
N THR A 153 -13.14 4.76 12.57
CA THR A 153 -11.95 4.75 11.72
C THR A 153 -11.00 5.85 12.18
N THR A 154 -9.76 5.49 12.48
CA THR A 154 -8.69 6.47 12.61
C THR A 154 -8.04 6.65 11.25
N ARG A 155 -7.88 7.87 10.79
CA ARG A 155 -7.32 8.17 9.50
C ARG A 155 -6.07 9.02 9.60
N LEU A 156 -5.03 8.64 8.87
CA LEU A 156 -3.85 9.45 8.61
C LEU A 156 -3.92 9.95 7.18
N GLN A 157 -3.70 11.23 6.99
CA GLN A 157 -3.64 11.88 5.69
C GLN A 157 -2.28 12.52 5.49
N ARG A 158 -1.70 12.34 4.30
CA ARG A 158 -0.45 12.97 3.90
C ARG A 158 -0.72 14.25 3.13
N ASP A 159 0.01 15.31 3.47
CA ASP A 159 0.04 16.56 2.72
C ASP A 159 1.48 17.10 2.62
N ALA A 160 1.66 18.32 2.14
CA ALA A 160 2.98 18.96 2.02
C ALA A 160 3.73 19.12 3.35
N GLY A 161 3.01 19.17 4.47
CA GLY A 161 3.57 19.28 5.83
C GLY A 161 3.89 17.94 6.48
N GLY A 162 3.55 16.82 5.83
CA GLY A 162 3.75 15.47 6.35
C GLY A 162 2.45 14.74 6.66
N TRP A 163 2.49 13.82 7.62
CA TRP A 163 1.34 13.04 8.03
C TRP A 163 0.61 13.65 9.23
N ARG A 164 -0.71 13.66 9.17
CA ARG A 164 -1.57 14.12 10.26
C ARG A 164 -2.76 13.19 10.48
N VAL A 165 -3.24 13.14 11.71
CA VAL A 165 -4.49 12.46 12.05
C VAL A 165 -5.65 13.32 11.55
N THR A 166 -6.62 12.68 10.90
CA THR A 166 -7.88 13.31 10.49
C THR A 166 -9.04 12.48 11.03
N SER A 167 -10.08 13.14 11.46
CA SER A 167 -11.33 12.52 11.92
C SER A 167 -12.27 12.25 10.75
#